data_feac85ea6372a35c0f062287fce53001
#
_entry.id   feac85ea6372a35c0f062287fce53001
#
_cell.length_a   1.000
_cell.length_b   1.000
_cell.length_c   1.000
_cell.angle_alpha   90.00
_cell.angle_beta   90.00
_cell.angle_gamma   90.00
#
_symmetry.space_group_name_H-M   'P 1'
#
loop_
_entity.id
_entity.type
_entity.pdbx_description
1 polymer ?
#
loop_
_entity_poly.entity_id
_entity_poly.type
_entity_poly.pdbx_seq_one_letter_code
_entity_poly.pdbx_strand_id
1 'polypeptide(L)'
;DINPKFMRILSRFEPFGPQNMTPTFMTKNVVDTGYGKPMGKENEHLKLFVKQNGSEGIGAIGFGLGNKLEMTKNQQPLAICYCIDENEFNGNVSLQLRLKDIKPN
;
A
#
# COMPACT_ATOMS: atom_id res chain seq x y z
N ASP A 1 8.12 0.82 8.29
CA ASP A 1 8.48 1.88 7.37
C ASP A 1 8.29 1.46 5.94
N ILE A 2 7.85 2.41 5.12
CA ILE A 2 7.65 2.15 3.70
C ILE A 2 8.74 2.89 2.95
N ASN A 3 9.82 2.21 2.65
CA ASN A 3 10.91 2.78 1.88
C ASN A 3 11.67 1.66 1.18
N PRO A 4 12.50 1.97 0.18
CA PRO A 4 13.18 0.93 -0.60
C PRO A 4 14.05 0.00 0.24
N LYS A 5 14.70 0.53 1.27
CA LYS A 5 15.53 -0.29 2.12
C LYS A 5 14.70 -1.29 2.90
N PHE A 6 13.57 -0.85 3.41
CA PHE A 6 12.64 -1.71 4.14
C PHE A 6 12.10 -2.81 3.22
N MET A 7 11.71 -2.43 2.02
CA MET A 7 11.21 -3.39 1.04
C MET A 7 12.24 -4.45 0.71
N ARG A 8 13.50 -4.03 0.58
CA ARG A 8 14.57 -4.98 0.27
C ARG A 8 14.80 -5.95 1.41
N ILE A 9 14.70 -5.48 2.65
CA ILE A 9 14.84 -6.35 3.80
C ILE A 9 13.71 -7.37 3.84
N LEU A 10 12.49 -6.92 3.57
CA LEU A 10 11.34 -7.81 3.55
C LEU A 10 11.46 -8.89 2.50
N SER A 11 11.98 -8.55 1.33
CA SER A 11 12.08 -9.53 0.25
C SER A 11 13.03 -10.67 0.58
N ARG A 12 13.91 -10.48 1.57
CA ARG A 12 14.80 -11.57 2.00
C ARG A 12 14.05 -12.66 2.73
N PHE A 13 12.87 -12.35 3.20
CA PHE A 13 12.05 -13.31 3.91
C PHE A 13 11.09 -14.03 2.99
N GLU A 14 11.12 -13.71 1.72
CA GLU A 14 10.33 -14.39 0.73
C GLU A 14 11.14 -15.47 0.03
N PRO A 15 10.48 -16.51 -0.45
CA PRO A 15 9.13 -16.92 -0.12
C PRO A 15 9.15 -17.73 1.15
N PHE A 16 8.14 -17.53 1.96
CA PHE A 16 8.06 -18.27 3.21
C PHE A 16 7.26 -19.52 3.02
N GLY A 17 7.53 -20.29 2.18
CA GLY A 17 6.84 -21.52 2.05
C GLY A 17 6.18 -21.62 0.71
N PRO A 18 5.89 -22.84 0.35
CA PRO A 18 5.41 -23.16 -1.00
C PRO A 18 3.97 -22.76 -1.22
N GLN A 19 3.30 -22.28 -0.21
CA GLN A 19 1.88 -21.98 -0.32
C GLN A 19 1.61 -20.55 -0.77
N ASN A 20 2.66 -19.84 -1.13
CA ASN A 20 2.52 -18.46 -1.58
C ASN A 20 1.82 -17.58 -0.56
N MET A 21 2.07 -17.85 0.69
CA MET A 21 1.52 -17.02 1.73
C MET A 21 2.25 -15.70 1.75
N THR A 22 1.55 -14.67 1.36
CA THR A 22 2.11 -13.33 1.36
C THR A 22 2.01 -12.75 2.76
N PRO A 23 3.12 -12.33 3.35
CA PRO A 23 3.04 -11.73 4.69
C PRO A 23 2.17 -10.47 4.67
N THR A 24 1.45 -10.26 5.74
CA THR A 24 0.65 -9.07 5.94
C THR A 24 1.35 -8.20 6.96
N PHE A 25 1.48 -6.93 6.64
CA PHE A 25 2.18 -5.96 7.47
C PHE A 25 1.22 -4.86 7.92
N MET A 26 1.59 -4.21 9.00
CA MET A 26 0.84 -3.05 9.48
C MET A 26 1.82 -1.90 9.69
N THR A 27 1.47 -0.72 9.20
CA THR A 27 2.30 0.47 9.34
C THR A 27 1.42 1.64 9.73
N LYS A 28 1.84 2.38 10.75
CA LYS A 28 1.13 3.56 11.20
C LYS A 28 1.80 4.82 10.69
N ASN A 29 1.14 5.95 10.88
CA ASN A 29 1.66 7.26 10.50
C ASN A 29 1.93 7.38 9.01
N VAL A 30 1.02 6.83 8.22
CA VAL A 30 1.10 6.88 6.76
C VAL A 30 0.08 7.91 6.28
N VAL A 31 0.46 8.70 5.29
CA VAL A 31 -0.47 9.67 4.71
C VAL A 31 -0.55 9.45 3.21
N ASP A 32 -1.73 9.75 2.65
CA ASP A 32 -1.87 9.83 1.20
C ASP A 32 -1.35 11.18 0.76
N THR A 33 -0.60 11.19 -0.33
CA THR A 33 0.04 12.41 -0.82
C THR A 33 -0.88 13.34 -1.57
N GLY A 34 -2.18 13.03 -1.62
CA GLY A 34 -3.15 13.84 -2.31
C GLY A 34 -3.62 13.25 -3.63
N TYR A 35 -3.14 12.07 -3.95
CA TYR A 35 -3.50 11.40 -5.21
C TYR A 35 -4.52 10.29 -5.02
N GLY A 36 -5.07 10.16 -3.82
CA GLY A 36 -6.07 9.14 -3.55
C GLY A 36 -7.31 9.34 -4.42
N LYS A 37 -7.79 8.26 -4.99
CA LYS A 37 -8.98 8.32 -5.83
C LYS A 37 -9.66 6.95 -5.83
N PRO A 38 -10.98 6.96 -6.08
CA PRO A 38 -11.69 5.71 -6.25
C PRO A 38 -11.41 5.13 -7.62
N MET A 39 -11.53 3.82 -7.74
CA MET A 39 -11.36 3.12 -9.00
C MET A 39 -12.45 2.07 -9.15
N GLY A 40 -12.65 1.62 -10.39
CA GLY A 40 -13.66 0.65 -10.70
C GLY A 40 -14.93 1.30 -11.21
N LYS A 41 -15.82 0.51 -11.80
CA LYS A 41 -17.05 1.03 -12.41
C LYS A 41 -17.95 1.70 -11.41
N GLU A 42 -17.94 1.24 -10.17
CA GLU A 42 -18.80 1.77 -9.12
C GLU A 42 -17.99 2.40 -8.01
N ASN A 43 -16.73 2.76 -8.30
CA ASN A 43 -15.84 3.36 -7.31
C ASN A 43 -15.65 2.45 -6.10
N GLU A 44 -15.67 1.14 -6.34
CA GLU A 44 -15.61 0.17 -5.25
C GLU A 44 -14.17 -0.06 -4.76
N HIS A 45 -13.19 0.38 -5.51
CA HIS A 45 -11.79 0.19 -5.15
C HIS A 45 -11.15 1.53 -4.83
N LEU A 46 -10.00 1.49 -4.16
CA LEU A 46 -9.30 2.68 -3.73
C LEU A 46 -7.86 2.62 -4.20
N LYS A 47 -7.38 3.72 -4.77
CA LYS A 47 -5.98 3.84 -5.14
C LYS A 47 -5.39 5.03 -4.41
N LEU A 48 -4.25 4.79 -3.77
CA LEU A 48 -3.54 5.81 -3.00
C LEU A 48 -2.08 5.87 -3.43
N PHE A 49 -1.44 6.96 -3.11
CA PHE A 49 -0.01 7.07 -3.20
C PHE A 49 0.45 7.55 -1.83
N VAL A 50 0.97 6.63 -1.04
CA VAL A 50 1.17 6.85 0.40
C VAL A 50 2.64 6.99 0.74
N LYS A 51 2.90 7.69 1.83
CA LYS A 51 4.26 7.82 2.34
C LYS A 51 4.24 8.00 3.84
N GLN A 52 5.39 7.76 4.45
CA GLN A 52 5.65 8.17 5.83
C GLN A 52 6.57 9.37 5.81
N ASN A 53 6.62 10.09 6.91
CA ASN A 53 7.47 11.25 7.02
C ASN A 53 8.92 10.88 6.67
N GLY A 54 9.48 11.59 5.71
CA GLY A 54 10.87 11.37 5.30
C GLY A 54 11.08 10.23 4.34
N SER A 55 10.04 9.54 3.92
CA SER A 55 10.17 8.44 2.97
C SER A 55 9.64 8.84 1.60
N GLU A 56 9.99 8.04 0.60
CA GLU A 56 9.42 8.22 -0.73
C GLU A 56 8.04 7.61 -0.76
N GLY A 57 7.19 8.14 -1.64
CA GLY A 57 5.86 7.60 -1.79
C GLY A 57 5.84 6.27 -2.52
N ILE A 58 4.81 5.49 -2.29
CA ILE A 58 4.61 4.23 -2.97
C ILE A 58 3.14 4.06 -3.30
N GLY A 59 2.86 3.51 -4.47
CA GLY A 59 1.49 3.25 -4.88
C GLY A 59 0.86 2.16 -4.04
N ALA A 60 -0.43 2.33 -3.76
CA ALA A 60 -1.18 1.37 -2.98
C ALA A 60 -2.56 1.21 -3.59
N ILE A 61 -3.06 -0.01 -3.61
CA ILE A 61 -4.38 -0.27 -4.13
C ILE A 61 -5.15 -1.11 -3.11
N GLY A 62 -6.40 -0.71 -2.85
CA GLY A 62 -7.26 -1.43 -1.92
C GLY A 62 -8.53 -1.88 -2.63
N PHE A 63 -8.60 -3.17 -2.95
CA PHE A 63 -9.79 -3.70 -3.58
C PHE A 63 -10.93 -3.73 -2.57
N GLY A 64 -12.06 -3.18 -2.97
CA GLY A 64 -13.21 -3.13 -2.07
C GLY A 64 -13.16 -2.05 -1.02
N LEU A 65 -12.15 -1.17 -1.05
CA LEU A 65 -11.98 -0.14 -0.03
C LEU A 65 -12.39 1.25 -0.50
N GLY A 66 -13.11 1.34 -1.61
CA GLY A 66 -13.50 2.65 -2.15
C GLY A 66 -14.26 3.52 -1.16
N ASN A 67 -15.03 2.91 -0.28
CA ASN A 67 -15.80 3.64 0.71
C ASN A 67 -14.94 4.25 1.81
N LYS A 68 -13.64 3.99 1.80
CA LYS A 68 -12.73 4.54 2.81
C LYS A 68 -11.95 5.75 2.31
N LEU A 69 -12.29 6.24 1.13
CA LEU A 69 -11.58 7.38 0.54
C LEU A 69 -11.59 8.61 1.45
N GLU A 70 -12.72 8.87 2.11
CA GLU A 70 -12.83 10.09 2.91
C GLU A 70 -11.78 10.16 4.02
N MET A 71 -11.42 9.04 4.62
CA MET A 71 -10.45 9.07 5.71
C MET A 71 -9.03 9.34 5.22
N THR A 72 -8.81 9.27 3.91
CA THR A 72 -7.46 9.50 3.36
C THR A 72 -7.22 10.96 3.00
N LYS A 73 -8.26 11.79 3.06
CA LYS A 73 -8.14 13.18 2.65
C LYS A 73 -7.45 14.03 3.70
N ASN A 74 -6.97 15.20 3.26
CA ASN A 74 -6.34 16.18 4.15
C ASN A 74 -5.06 15.66 4.80
N GLN A 75 -4.40 14.68 4.15
CA GLN A 75 -3.15 14.11 4.66
C GLN A 75 -3.28 13.65 6.12
N GLN A 76 -4.44 13.10 6.44
CA GLN A 76 -4.68 12.58 7.76
C GLN A 76 -3.83 11.32 7.98
N PRO A 77 -3.16 11.20 9.12
CA PRO A 77 -2.37 9.99 9.38
C PRO A 77 -3.24 8.75 9.45
N LEU A 78 -2.74 7.69 8.85
CA LEU A 78 -3.46 6.43 8.74
C LEU A 78 -2.63 5.28 9.24
N ALA A 79 -3.30 4.23 9.69
CA ALA A 79 -2.71 2.92 9.89
C ALA A 79 -3.16 2.05 8.73
N ILE A 80 -2.23 1.40 8.07
CA ILE A 80 -2.57 0.55 6.94
C ILE A 80 -2.13 -0.88 7.21
N CYS A 81 -2.96 -1.81 6.72
CA CYS A 81 -2.67 -3.23 6.77
C CYS A 81 -2.55 -3.68 5.31
N TYR A 82 -1.43 -4.30 4.94
CA TYR A 82 -1.13 -4.49 3.53
C TYR A 82 -0.23 -5.67 3.28
N CYS A 83 -0.22 -6.10 2.02
CA CYS A 83 0.77 -7.00 1.47
C CYS A 83 1.57 -6.25 0.43
N ILE A 84 2.73 -6.76 0.07
CA ILE A 84 3.58 -6.13 -0.92
C ILE A 84 3.53 -6.96 -2.20
N ASP A 85 3.19 -6.32 -3.31
CA ASP A 85 3.16 -6.96 -4.62
C ASP A 85 4.31 -6.43 -5.46
N GLU A 86 4.90 -7.32 -6.25
CA GLU A 86 5.86 -6.93 -7.26
C GLU A 86 5.16 -6.91 -8.61
N ASN A 87 5.36 -5.84 -9.36
CA ASN A 87 4.86 -5.73 -10.71
C ASN A 87 6.04 -5.63 -11.66
N GLU A 88 6.04 -6.46 -12.69
CA GLU A 88 7.08 -6.42 -13.71
C GLU A 88 6.47 -5.96 -15.02
N PHE A 89 7.11 -4.97 -15.62
CA PHE A 89 6.66 -4.42 -16.89
C PHE A 89 7.88 -4.03 -17.71
N ASN A 90 8.01 -4.63 -18.89
CA ASN A 90 9.13 -4.39 -19.81
C ASN A 90 10.49 -4.55 -19.12
N GLY A 91 10.61 -5.57 -18.28
CA GLY A 91 11.86 -5.84 -17.60
C GLY A 91 12.11 -5.00 -16.37
N ASN A 92 11.22 -4.06 -16.06
CA ASN A 92 11.34 -3.24 -14.87
C ASN A 92 10.44 -3.79 -13.78
N VAL A 93 10.99 -3.87 -12.57
CA VAL A 93 10.24 -4.35 -11.41
C VAL A 93 9.91 -3.15 -10.52
N SER A 94 8.65 -3.03 -10.15
CA SER A 94 8.21 -2.02 -9.21
C SER A 94 7.42 -2.69 -8.10
N LEU A 95 7.38 -2.02 -6.95
CA LEU A 95 6.64 -2.52 -5.80
C LEU A 95 5.38 -1.69 -5.62
N GLN A 96 4.32 -2.36 -5.19
CA GLN A 96 3.04 -1.73 -4.92
C GLN A 96 2.45 -2.38 -3.70
N LEU A 97 1.78 -1.59 -2.87
CA LEU A 97 1.11 -2.13 -1.71
C LEU A 97 -0.30 -2.57 -2.11
N ARG A 98 -0.70 -3.72 -1.61
CA ARG A 98 -2.07 -4.17 -1.74
C ARG A 98 -2.70 -4.05 -0.37
N LEU A 99 -3.56 -3.06 -0.21
CA LEU A 99 -4.16 -2.77 1.08
C LEU A 99 -5.21 -3.80 1.44
N LYS A 100 -5.13 -4.29 2.66
CA LYS A 100 -6.16 -5.15 3.22
C LYS A 100 -7.17 -4.34 4.00
N ASP A 101 -6.69 -3.29 4.63
CA ASP A 101 -7.56 -2.39 5.39
C ASP A 101 -6.82 -1.10 5.67
N ILE A 102 -7.57 -0.05 5.95
CA ILE A 102 -7.02 1.22 6.39
C ILE A 102 -7.94 1.77 7.48
N LYS A 103 -7.35 2.52 8.38
CA LYS A 103 -8.12 3.18 9.43
C LYS A 103 -7.36 4.41 9.92
N PRO A 104 -8.04 5.33 10.60
CA PRO A 104 -7.34 6.46 11.21
C PRO A 104 -6.30 5.96 12.20
N ASN A 105 -5.21 6.70 12.26
CA ASN A 105 -4.05 6.32 13.05
C ASN A 105 -4.36 6.19 14.54
#